data_de0e014a22bba86939c55e7a74b5e7b7
#
_entry.id   de0e014a22bba86939c55e7a74b5e7b7
#
_cell.length_a   1.000
_cell.length_b   1.000
_cell.length_c   1.000
_cell.angle_alpha   90.00
_cell.angle_beta   90.00
_cell.angle_gamma   90.00
#
_symmetry.space_group_name_H-M   'P 1'
#
loop_
_entity.id
_entity.type
_entity.pdbx_description
1 polymer ?
#
loop_
_entity_poly.entity_id
_entity_poly.type
_entity_poly.pdbx_seq_one_letter_code
_entity_poly.pdbx_strand_id
1 'polypeptide(L)' 'KRLAHDPEAQTLEDVACLVFLQHYLAPFAAKHPRAKVIDIVRKTWRKMSDRGHDAATSLPLPDNLSALVAEALK' A
#
# COMPACT_ATOMS: atom_id res chain seq x y z
N LYS A 1 -19.72 -16.07 -3.50
CA LYS A 1 -19.81 -15.84 -3.66
C LYS A 1 -19.66 -14.64 -3.86
N ARG A 2 -19.77 -13.81 -3.79
CA ARG A 2 -19.76 -12.71 -3.98
C ARG A 2 -19.00 -11.97 -3.08
N LEU A 3 -18.17 -12.36 -2.46
CA LEU A 3 -17.35 -11.76 -1.46
C LEU A 3 -16.48 -10.68 -2.00
N ALA A 4 -16.11 -10.78 -3.26
CA ALA A 4 -15.22 -9.84 -3.88
C ALA A 4 -15.80 -8.43 -3.95
N HIS A 5 -17.11 -8.33 -3.82
CA HIS A 5 -17.76 -7.05 -3.94
C HIS A 5 -18.38 -6.53 -2.67
N ASP A 6 -17.93 -7.04 -1.54
CA ASP A 6 -18.40 -6.54 -0.26
C ASP A 6 -17.74 -5.18 -0.01
N PRO A 7 -18.47 -4.06 -0.09
CA PRO A 7 -17.85 -2.75 0.10
C PRO A 7 -17.32 -2.53 1.51
N GLU A 8 -17.89 -3.19 2.49
CA GLU A 8 -17.40 -3.09 3.85
C GLU A 8 -16.05 -3.77 4.01
N ALA A 9 -15.93 -4.98 3.44
CA ALA A 9 -14.67 -5.69 3.46
C ALA A 9 -13.60 -4.94 2.69
N GLN A 10 -13.97 -4.33 1.57
CA GLN A 10 -13.04 -3.57 0.77
C GLN A 10 -12.55 -2.34 1.53
N THR A 11 -13.43 -1.68 2.28
CA THR A 11 -13.04 -0.52 3.08
C THR A 11 -12.03 -0.93 4.15
N LEU A 12 -12.26 -2.05 4.80
CA LEU A 12 -11.32 -2.54 5.81
C LEU A 12 -9.97 -2.87 5.18
N GLU A 13 -9.99 -3.46 4.00
CA GLU A 13 -8.76 -3.78 3.31
C GLU A 13 -7.98 -2.49 2.97
N ASP A 14 -8.68 -1.48 2.48
CA ASP A 14 -8.05 -0.20 2.17
C ASP A 14 -7.42 0.43 3.40
N VAL A 15 -8.16 0.43 4.52
CA VAL A 15 -7.66 1.01 5.75
C VAL A 15 -6.42 0.27 6.23
N ALA A 16 -6.45 -1.05 6.19
CA ALA A 16 -5.31 -1.85 6.63
C ALA A 16 -4.08 -1.56 5.77
N CYS A 17 -4.29 -1.43 4.46
CA CYS A 17 -3.19 -1.14 3.55
C CYS A 17 -2.63 0.26 3.78
N LEU A 18 -3.51 1.23 4.02
CA LEU A 18 -3.08 2.60 4.29
C LEU A 18 -2.28 2.69 5.58
N VAL A 19 -2.72 1.96 6.61
CA VAL A 19 -1.99 1.92 7.87
C VAL A 19 -0.59 1.33 7.65
N PHE A 20 -0.52 0.27 6.86
CA PHE A 20 0.77 -0.33 6.55
C PHE A 20 1.69 0.68 5.85
N LEU A 21 1.19 1.34 4.82
CA LEU A 21 2.00 2.29 4.06
C LEU A 21 2.45 3.46 4.92
N GLN A 22 1.58 3.92 5.80
CA GLN A 22 1.88 5.10 6.60
C GLN A 22 2.77 4.81 7.81
N HIS A 23 2.55 3.68 8.47
CA HIS A 23 3.19 3.41 9.75
C HIS A 23 4.21 2.28 9.74
N TYR A 24 4.07 1.34 8.84
CA TYR A 24 4.91 0.13 8.87
C TYR A 24 5.87 0.00 7.69
N LEU A 25 5.65 0.75 6.63
CA LEU A 25 6.50 0.62 5.45
C LEU A 25 7.93 1.04 5.76
N ALA A 26 8.12 2.14 6.49
CA ALA A 26 9.45 2.63 6.79
C ALA A 26 10.30 1.60 7.55
N PRO A 27 9.81 1.06 8.70
CA PRO A 27 10.61 0.03 9.39
C PRO A 27 10.75 -1.24 8.58
N PHE A 28 9.73 -1.60 7.80
CA PHE A 28 9.81 -2.78 6.95
C PHE A 28 10.89 -2.60 5.88
N ALA A 29 10.93 -1.43 5.26
CA ALA A 29 11.92 -1.14 4.22
C ALA A 29 13.34 -1.14 4.79
N ALA A 30 13.48 -0.74 6.04
CA ALA A 30 14.79 -0.72 6.69
C ALA A 30 15.33 -2.12 6.95
N LYS A 31 14.45 -3.12 7.03
CA LYS A 31 14.85 -4.48 7.38
C LYS A 31 14.93 -5.43 6.20
N HIS A 32 14.48 -5.03 5.04
CA HIS A 32 14.39 -5.94 3.90
C HIS A 32 15.01 -5.35 2.65
N PRO A 33 15.44 -6.20 1.71
CA PRO A 33 15.99 -5.71 0.45
C PRO A 33 14.93 -4.92 -0.34
N ARG A 34 15.41 -3.96 -1.13
CA ARG A 34 14.52 -3.12 -1.93
C ARG A 34 13.57 -3.93 -2.80
N ALA A 35 14.08 -5.00 -3.43
CA ALA A 35 13.25 -5.82 -4.29
C ALA A 35 12.07 -6.43 -3.54
N LYS A 36 12.31 -6.86 -2.31
CA LYS A 36 11.24 -7.43 -1.50
C LYS A 36 10.23 -6.36 -1.10
N VAL A 37 10.71 -5.18 -0.74
CA VAL A 37 9.82 -4.08 -0.36
C VAL A 37 8.93 -3.69 -1.54
N ILE A 38 9.52 -3.58 -2.73
CA ILE A 38 8.76 -3.25 -3.92
C ILE A 38 7.69 -4.30 -4.21
N ASP A 39 8.04 -5.58 -4.05
CA ASP A 39 7.08 -6.65 -4.27
C ASP A 39 5.90 -6.57 -3.31
N ILE A 40 6.18 -6.32 -2.04
CA ILE A 40 5.14 -6.21 -1.02
C ILE A 40 4.24 -5.00 -1.28
N VAL A 41 4.84 -3.86 -1.65
CA VAL A 41 4.05 -2.67 -1.95
C VAL A 41 3.15 -2.92 -3.16
N ARG A 42 3.69 -3.60 -4.18
CA ARG A 42 2.89 -3.92 -5.37
C ARG A 42 1.71 -4.81 -5.02
N LYS A 43 1.92 -5.82 -4.19
CA LYS A 43 0.85 -6.70 -3.77
C LYS A 43 -0.19 -5.97 -2.92
N THR A 44 0.29 -5.11 -2.02
CA THR A 44 -0.60 -4.31 -1.19
C THR A 44 -1.48 -3.41 -2.06
N TRP A 45 -0.88 -2.79 -3.07
CA TRP A 45 -1.61 -1.89 -3.97
C TRP A 45 -2.73 -2.61 -4.69
N ARG A 46 -2.49 -3.85 -5.09
CA ARG A 46 -3.49 -4.63 -5.82
C ARG A 46 -4.73 -4.94 -4.99
N LYS A 47 -4.58 -4.96 -3.68
CA LYS A 47 -5.71 -5.23 -2.80
C LYS A 47 -6.57 -4.02 -2.55
N MET A 48 -6.10 -2.83 -2.93
CA MET A 48 -6.78 -1.58 -2.62
C MET A 48 -7.71 -1.18 -3.75
N SER A 49 -8.79 -0.49 -3.37
CA SER A 49 -9.70 0.09 -4.35
C SER A 49 -9.11 1.39 -4.90
N ASP A 50 -9.80 1.97 -5.90
CA ASP A 50 -9.37 3.26 -6.45
C ASP A 50 -9.39 4.34 -5.37
N ARG A 51 -10.37 4.29 -4.49
CA ARG A 51 -10.45 5.26 -3.39
C ARG A 51 -9.26 5.09 -2.44
N GLY A 52 -8.86 3.85 -2.19
CA GLY A 52 -7.69 3.58 -1.39
C GLY A 52 -6.43 4.11 -2.06
N HIS A 53 -6.33 3.96 -3.37
CA HIS A 53 -5.20 4.48 -4.12
C HIS A 53 -5.11 6.00 -4.02
N ASP A 54 -6.24 6.68 -4.14
CA ASP A 54 -6.27 8.13 -4.01
C ASP A 54 -5.81 8.56 -2.63
N ALA A 55 -6.29 7.88 -1.61
CA ALA A 55 -5.88 8.18 -0.24
C ALA A 55 -4.39 7.95 -0.03
N ALA A 56 -3.88 6.87 -0.62
CA ALA A 56 -2.46 6.54 -0.48
C ALA A 56 -1.57 7.60 -1.12
N THR A 57 -1.97 8.13 -2.27
CA THR A 57 -1.18 9.15 -2.95
C THR A 57 -1.18 10.47 -2.19
N SER A 58 -2.12 10.63 -1.25
CA SER A 58 -2.18 11.83 -0.41
C SER A 58 -1.42 11.70 0.89
N LEU A 59 -0.88 10.51 1.18
CA LEU A 59 -0.14 10.31 2.43
C LEU A 59 1.18 11.09 2.41
N PRO A 60 1.53 11.70 3.55
CA PRO A 60 2.79 12.44 3.64
C PRO A 60 3.97 11.49 3.88
N LEU A 61 4.38 10.80 2.84
CA LEU A 61 5.49 9.85 2.94
C LEU A 61 6.82 10.54 2.72
N PRO A 62 7.90 10.08 3.40
CA PRO A 62 9.24 10.57 3.09
C PRO A 62 9.60 10.29 1.63
N ASP A 63 10.50 11.09 1.09
CA ASP A 63 10.87 10.99 -0.32
C ASP A 63 11.32 9.59 -0.72
N ASN A 64 12.10 8.93 0.13
CA ASN A 64 12.59 7.60 -0.20
C ASN A 64 11.46 6.58 -0.27
N LEU A 65 10.45 6.71 0.57
CA LEU A 65 9.30 5.81 0.52
C LEU A 65 8.38 6.13 -0.65
N SER A 66 8.20 7.43 -0.93
CA SER A 66 7.45 7.85 -2.11
C SER A 66 8.06 7.27 -3.38
N ALA A 67 9.38 7.31 -3.46
CA ALA A 67 10.08 6.76 -4.63
C ALA A 67 9.87 5.25 -4.73
N LEU A 68 9.89 4.54 -3.60
CA LEU A 68 9.66 3.11 -3.58
C LEU A 68 8.26 2.77 -4.09
N VAL A 69 7.27 3.50 -3.62
CA VAL A 69 5.89 3.28 -4.03
C VAL A 69 5.76 3.55 -5.53
N ALA A 70 6.32 4.65 -5.99
CA ALA A 70 6.26 4.99 -7.41
C ALA A 70 6.90 3.90 -8.27
N GLU A 71 8.01 3.35 -7.83
CA GLU A 71 8.68 2.29 -8.57
C GLU A 71 7.85 1.02 -8.58
N ALA A 72 7.20 0.71 -7.47
CA ALA A 72 6.38 -0.49 -7.38
C ALA A 72 5.17 -0.43 -8.32
N LEU A 73 4.74 0.77 -8.68
CA LEU A 73 3.56 0.95 -9.52
C LEU A 73 3.86 0.97 -11.02
N LYS A 74 5.11 0.90 -11.39
CA LYS A 74 5.47 0.88 -12.81
C LYS A 74 5.10 -0.43 -13.52
#